data_ca1f1018e8972c1a49f15377d617cc77
#
_entry.id   ca1f1018e8972c1a49f15377d617cc77
#
_cell.length_a   1.000
_cell.length_b   1.000
_cell.length_c   1.000
_cell.angle_alpha   90.00
_cell.angle_beta   90.00
_cell.angle_gamma   90.00
#
_symmetry.space_group_name_H-M   'P 1'
#
loop_
_entity.id
_entity.type
_entity.pdbx_description
1 polymer ?
#
loop_
_entity_poly.entity_id
_entity_poly.type
_entity_poly.pdbx_seq_one_letter_code
_entity_poly.pdbx_strand_id
1 'polypeptide(L)'
;MSKKILLPLLLLSVAAFAASGRYWNTGLGGTTMKFLSMQASPRSAALSGAGVASPVRLSELTRNPLAATAVSQAEIGFSQIVFGDAGADNFVSIYYGLPLNDLFVLSMGLEFLGYGDIEGRDEEGFETDEYAAYAWAAQAGIGNHGRPFAWSLQARFAYQAIDDESTLGILADAGASYRVNRFVAFGATVTNFGYVTDSEYDGEHEAAPMALQAGITGTVPVGELLHLESMWDVHLSADIYRRADMEDFEWRFGGEVSYREFIALRAGYALRPETEDAISAGIGITFGSCVFDYGYSPRPALGSGNHYLGVGYRF
;
A
#
# COMPACT_ATOMS: atom_id res chain seq x y z
N MET A 1 -15.30 -20.02 24.44
CA MET A 1 -14.30 -20.19 23.38
C MET A 1 -13.14 -19.24 23.68
N SER A 2 -11.92 -19.73 23.80
CA SER A 2 -10.77 -18.91 24.17
C SER A 2 -10.52 -17.87 23.07
N LYS A 3 -10.30 -16.61 23.45
CA LYS A 3 -9.96 -15.48 22.53
C LYS A 3 -8.76 -15.81 21.60
N LYS A 4 -7.96 -16.83 21.97
CA LYS A 4 -6.80 -17.32 21.21
C LYS A 4 -7.17 -18.14 19.95
N ILE A 5 -8.42 -18.65 19.87
CA ILE A 5 -8.90 -19.49 18.75
C ILE A 5 -9.72 -18.65 17.75
N LEU A 6 -10.28 -17.52 18.19
CA LEU A 6 -11.12 -16.67 17.33
C LEU A 6 -10.32 -16.00 16.19
N LEU A 7 -9.08 -15.62 16.46
CA LEU A 7 -8.22 -14.91 15.50
C LEU A 7 -7.80 -15.78 14.30
N PRO A 8 -7.24 -16.99 14.49
CA PRO A 8 -6.92 -17.85 13.36
C PRO A 8 -8.17 -18.28 12.58
N LEU A 9 -9.33 -18.44 13.24
CA LEU A 9 -10.60 -18.70 12.57
C LEU A 9 -11.09 -17.50 11.74
N LEU A 10 -10.91 -16.27 12.23
CA LEU A 10 -11.26 -15.06 11.47
C LEU A 10 -10.31 -14.88 10.26
N LEU A 11 -9.02 -15.09 10.45
CA LEU A 11 -8.04 -15.04 9.36
C LEU A 11 -8.27 -16.17 8.34
N LEU A 12 -8.64 -17.37 8.80
CA LEU A 12 -9.00 -18.49 7.93
C LEU A 12 -10.31 -18.23 7.17
N SER A 13 -11.31 -17.60 7.81
CA SER A 13 -12.57 -17.28 7.15
C SER A 13 -12.42 -16.16 6.11
N VAL A 14 -11.59 -15.15 6.39
CA VAL A 14 -11.23 -14.10 5.41
C VAL A 14 -10.44 -14.70 4.25
N ALA A 15 -9.47 -15.59 4.54
CA ALA A 15 -8.71 -16.29 3.51
C ALA A 15 -9.59 -17.26 2.69
N ALA A 16 -10.53 -17.98 3.33
CA ALA A 16 -11.45 -18.89 2.65
C ALA A 16 -12.51 -18.15 1.82
N PHE A 17 -12.98 -16.99 2.28
CA PHE A 17 -13.91 -16.14 1.53
C PHE A 17 -13.20 -15.47 0.35
N ALA A 18 -11.98 -14.99 0.55
CA ALA A 18 -11.14 -14.45 -0.50
C ALA A 18 -10.72 -15.52 -1.53
N ALA A 19 -10.65 -16.79 -1.15
CA ALA A 19 -10.38 -17.92 -2.05
C ALA A 19 -11.63 -18.38 -2.85
N SER A 20 -12.82 -17.80 -2.62
CA SER A 20 -13.99 -18.12 -3.45
C SER A 20 -13.76 -17.58 -4.86
N GLY A 21 -13.70 -18.46 -5.85
CA GLY A 21 -13.23 -18.20 -7.22
C GLY A 21 -13.92 -17.10 -8.04
N ARG A 22 -14.89 -16.38 -7.44
CA ARG A 22 -15.59 -15.27 -8.08
C ARG A 22 -14.73 -14.00 -8.16
N TYR A 23 -13.71 -13.87 -7.30
CA TYR A 23 -12.84 -12.69 -7.22
C TYR A 23 -11.40 -12.97 -7.65
N TRP A 24 -11.08 -14.23 -7.99
CA TRP A 24 -9.75 -14.66 -8.35
C TRP A 24 -9.72 -15.20 -9.77
N ASN A 25 -8.58 -15.07 -10.44
CA ASN A 25 -8.34 -15.53 -11.81
C ASN A 25 -9.17 -14.78 -12.86
N THR A 26 -9.25 -13.45 -12.72
CA THR A 26 -9.79 -12.61 -13.79
C THR A 26 -8.92 -12.60 -15.04
N GLY A 27 -7.74 -13.25 -14.98
CA GLY A 27 -6.73 -13.23 -16.04
C GLY A 27 -5.85 -11.98 -16.01
N LEU A 28 -4.71 -12.04 -16.66
CA LEU A 28 -3.84 -10.87 -16.84
C LEU A 28 -4.61 -9.73 -17.53
N GLY A 29 -4.79 -8.62 -16.82
CA GLY A 29 -5.54 -7.49 -17.36
C GLY A 29 -7.01 -7.43 -16.98
N GLY A 30 -7.59 -8.48 -16.38
CA GLY A 30 -9.00 -8.56 -16.03
C GLY A 30 -9.45 -7.76 -14.80
N THR A 31 -8.69 -6.73 -14.39
CA THR A 31 -9.10 -5.78 -13.36
C THR A 31 -9.00 -4.36 -13.87
N THR A 32 -10.00 -3.55 -13.53
CA THR A 32 -9.99 -2.10 -13.75
C THR A 32 -9.34 -1.35 -12.59
N MET A 33 -9.24 -0.03 -12.66
CA MET A 33 -8.71 0.84 -11.59
C MET A 33 -7.35 0.39 -11.03
N LYS A 34 -6.43 0.00 -11.90
CA LYS A 34 -5.10 -0.49 -11.51
C LYS A 34 -4.28 0.50 -10.68
N PHE A 35 -4.61 1.80 -10.75
CA PHE A 35 -3.99 2.82 -9.91
C PHE A 35 -4.15 2.53 -8.42
N LEU A 36 -5.23 1.85 -8.02
CA LEU A 36 -5.45 1.40 -6.64
C LEU A 36 -4.41 0.37 -6.16
N SER A 37 -3.61 -0.20 -7.04
CA SER A 37 -2.51 -1.10 -6.71
C SER A 37 -1.14 -0.42 -6.70
N MET A 38 -1.07 0.87 -7.08
CA MET A 38 0.19 1.61 -7.12
C MET A 38 0.65 1.95 -5.70
N GLN A 39 1.92 1.74 -5.41
CA GLN A 39 2.49 2.03 -4.10
C GLN A 39 2.84 3.51 -3.99
N ALA A 40 2.07 4.29 -3.24
CA ALA A 40 2.31 5.72 -3.06
C ALA A 40 3.34 6.03 -1.96
N SER A 41 3.46 5.16 -0.96
CA SER A 41 4.35 5.37 0.18
C SER A 41 5.82 5.18 -0.19
N PRO A 42 6.70 6.18 0.02
CA PRO A 42 8.13 6.03 -0.20
C PRO A 42 8.77 4.93 0.65
N ARG A 43 8.32 4.78 1.92
CA ARG A 43 8.80 3.71 2.80
C ARG A 43 8.46 2.33 2.25
N SER A 44 7.20 2.13 1.91
CA SER A 44 6.75 0.85 1.39
C SER A 44 7.38 0.54 0.02
N ALA A 45 7.54 1.54 -0.85
CA ALA A 45 8.25 1.39 -2.11
C ALA A 45 9.71 0.97 -1.90
N ALA A 46 10.41 1.60 -0.95
CA ALA A 46 11.79 1.26 -0.59
C ALA A 46 11.96 -0.15 0.00
N LEU A 47 10.89 -0.72 0.56
CA LEU A 47 10.85 -2.09 1.09
C LEU A 47 10.25 -3.09 0.07
N SER A 48 10.11 -2.71 -1.20
CA SER A 48 9.43 -3.50 -2.24
C SER A 48 8.03 -3.97 -1.83
N GLY A 49 7.32 -3.19 -1.01
CA GLY A 49 6.00 -3.49 -0.49
C GLY A 49 5.95 -4.47 0.69
N ALA A 50 7.08 -4.89 1.26
CA ALA A 50 7.14 -5.72 2.46
C ALA A 50 6.85 -4.91 3.73
N GLY A 51 6.48 -5.60 4.82
CA GLY A 51 6.29 -5.01 6.14
C GLY A 51 4.83 -4.85 6.56
N VAL A 52 3.92 -5.64 6.03
CA VAL A 52 2.49 -5.60 6.36
C VAL A 52 2.23 -5.73 7.87
N ALA A 53 3.03 -6.53 8.57
CA ALA A 53 2.86 -6.79 10.00
C ALA A 53 3.29 -5.64 10.92
N SER A 54 4.06 -4.68 10.41
CA SER A 54 4.63 -3.59 11.23
C SER A 54 4.70 -2.27 10.43
N PRO A 55 3.56 -1.70 10.06
CA PRO A 55 3.52 -0.38 9.45
C PRO A 55 4.02 0.67 10.46
N VAL A 56 4.77 1.64 9.97
CA VAL A 56 5.36 2.71 10.81
C VAL A 56 5.02 4.09 10.27
N ARG A 57 4.53 4.18 9.05
CA ARG A 57 4.19 5.44 8.38
C ARG A 57 2.73 5.45 7.96
N LEU A 58 2.04 6.54 8.26
CA LEU A 58 0.66 6.74 7.81
C LEU A 58 0.56 6.80 6.28
N SER A 59 1.63 7.19 5.58
CA SER A 59 1.70 7.16 4.11
C SER A 59 1.44 5.77 3.49
N GLU A 60 1.54 4.70 4.27
CA GLU A 60 1.25 3.33 3.82
C GLU A 60 -0.25 3.04 3.76
N LEU A 61 -1.10 3.92 4.30
CA LEU A 61 -2.53 3.73 4.54
C LEU A 61 -3.29 3.22 3.31
N THR A 62 -2.93 3.70 2.13
CA THR A 62 -3.63 3.40 0.89
C THR A 62 -3.40 1.96 0.40
N ARG A 63 -2.40 1.27 0.92
CA ARG A 63 -2.08 -0.14 0.59
C ARG A 63 -2.04 -1.05 1.80
N ASN A 64 -1.89 -0.48 2.97
CA ASN A 64 -1.86 -1.21 4.22
C ASN A 64 -2.78 -0.51 5.23
N PRO A 65 -4.03 -0.96 5.38
CA PRO A 65 -4.96 -0.35 6.33
C PRO A 65 -4.44 -0.37 7.77
N LEU A 66 -3.52 -1.29 8.13
CA LEU A 66 -2.88 -1.33 9.43
C LEU A 66 -2.01 -0.11 9.73
N ALA A 67 -1.66 0.71 8.73
CA ALA A 67 -0.93 1.96 8.95
C ALA A 67 -1.67 2.92 9.91
N ALA A 68 -3.01 2.88 9.93
CA ALA A 68 -3.82 3.61 10.90
C ALA A 68 -3.45 3.26 12.35
N THR A 69 -3.09 2.01 12.63
CA THR A 69 -2.79 1.54 13.99
C THR A 69 -1.45 2.06 14.54
N ALA A 70 -0.60 2.64 13.69
CA ALA A 70 0.67 3.25 14.06
C ALA A 70 0.56 4.72 14.47
N VAL A 71 -0.59 5.34 14.25
CA VAL A 71 -0.83 6.76 14.52
C VAL A 71 -1.02 7.00 16.01
N SER A 72 -0.05 7.61 16.66
CA SER A 72 -0.08 7.94 18.09
C SER A 72 -0.38 9.42 18.37
N GLN A 73 -0.24 10.29 17.37
CA GLN A 73 -0.53 11.72 17.41
C GLN A 73 -1.24 12.09 16.12
N ALA A 74 -1.96 13.21 16.08
CA ALA A 74 -2.54 13.68 14.82
C ALA A 74 -1.42 13.89 13.80
N GLU A 75 -1.59 13.31 12.62
CA GLU A 75 -0.59 13.37 11.55
C GLU A 75 -1.28 13.69 10.22
N ILE A 76 -0.67 14.58 9.46
CA ILE A 76 -1.03 14.84 8.07
C ILE A 76 0.20 14.64 7.21
N GLY A 77 0.00 14.15 5.98
CA GLY A 77 1.12 14.05 5.08
C GLY A 77 0.72 13.94 3.62
N PHE A 78 1.73 14.00 2.79
CA PHE A 78 1.67 13.98 1.35
C PHE A 78 2.73 13.03 0.81
N SER A 79 2.39 12.29 -0.24
CA SER A 79 3.35 11.50 -1.00
C SER A 79 3.11 11.69 -2.50
N GLN A 80 4.20 11.60 -3.26
CA GLN A 80 4.18 11.70 -4.71
C GLN A 80 5.06 10.62 -5.34
N ILE A 81 4.60 10.05 -6.46
CA ILE A 81 5.41 9.25 -7.35
C ILE A 81 5.83 10.14 -8.52
N VAL A 82 7.13 10.21 -8.76
CA VAL A 82 7.69 10.78 -9.98
C VAL A 82 8.09 9.59 -10.85
N PHE A 83 7.38 9.40 -11.94
CA PHE A 83 7.64 8.32 -12.88
C PHE A 83 8.86 8.66 -13.74
N GLY A 84 9.76 7.68 -13.89
CA GLY A 84 11.01 7.91 -14.64
C GLY A 84 10.81 8.05 -16.14
N ASP A 85 9.78 7.43 -16.70
CA ASP A 85 9.72 7.33 -18.16
C ASP A 85 8.35 6.89 -18.69
N ALA A 86 7.24 7.35 -18.24
CA ALA A 86 6.04 6.94 -18.91
C ALA A 86 4.76 7.65 -18.47
N GLY A 87 4.09 8.18 -19.40
CA GLY A 87 2.64 8.19 -19.59
C GLY A 87 1.71 8.66 -18.45
N ALA A 88 2.17 8.65 -17.23
CA ALA A 88 1.46 9.22 -16.08
C ALA A 88 2.27 10.39 -15.54
N ASP A 89 1.70 11.57 -15.57
CA ASP A 89 2.41 12.78 -15.16
C ASP A 89 2.51 12.88 -13.63
N ASN A 90 1.47 12.51 -12.91
CA ASN A 90 1.43 12.70 -11.48
C ASN A 90 0.61 11.60 -10.79
N PHE A 91 1.20 10.97 -9.78
CA PHE A 91 0.47 10.22 -8.78
C PHE A 91 0.76 10.83 -7.41
N VAL A 92 -0.27 11.34 -6.77
CA VAL A 92 -0.15 11.97 -5.45
C VAL A 92 -1.11 11.34 -4.46
N SER A 93 -0.73 11.32 -3.19
CA SER A 93 -1.62 10.95 -2.10
C SER A 93 -1.50 11.90 -0.93
N ILE A 94 -2.62 12.18 -0.29
CA ILE A 94 -2.73 12.93 0.96
C ILE A 94 -3.33 12.00 1.99
N TYR A 95 -2.82 12.01 3.20
CA TYR A 95 -3.30 11.18 4.28
C TYR A 95 -3.39 11.96 5.58
N TYR A 96 -4.37 11.60 6.39
CA TYR A 96 -4.61 12.18 7.70
C TYR A 96 -4.94 11.09 8.71
N GLY A 97 -4.34 11.16 9.90
CA GLY A 97 -4.59 10.27 11.01
C GLY A 97 -4.87 11.05 12.27
N LEU A 98 -5.91 10.68 13.00
CA LEU A 98 -6.34 11.31 14.24
C LEU A 98 -6.63 10.27 15.31
N PRO A 99 -5.85 10.19 16.40
CA PRO A 99 -6.25 9.43 17.57
C PRO A 99 -7.54 10.01 18.16
N LEU A 100 -8.59 9.20 18.21
CA LEU A 100 -9.87 9.59 18.80
C LEU A 100 -9.86 9.44 20.33
N ASN A 101 -9.15 8.42 20.80
CA ASN A 101 -8.91 8.11 22.19
C ASN A 101 -7.75 7.09 22.29
N ASP A 102 -7.47 6.56 23.49
CA ASP A 102 -6.41 5.59 23.75
C ASP A 102 -6.57 4.26 22.99
N LEU A 103 -7.75 3.98 22.45
CA LEU A 103 -8.06 2.72 21.77
C LEU A 103 -8.23 2.85 20.26
N PHE A 104 -8.75 3.97 19.78
CA PHE A 104 -9.20 4.10 18.38
C PHE A 104 -8.56 5.28 17.67
N VAL A 105 -8.29 5.06 16.39
CA VAL A 105 -7.76 6.05 15.45
C VAL A 105 -8.70 6.17 14.27
N LEU A 106 -9.01 7.40 13.87
CA LEU A 106 -9.60 7.74 12.58
C LEU A 106 -8.47 7.93 11.57
N SER A 107 -8.63 7.40 10.38
CA SER A 107 -7.70 7.61 9.27
C SER A 107 -8.46 7.98 8.00
N MET A 108 -7.85 8.85 7.19
CA MET A 108 -8.38 9.30 5.91
C MET A 108 -7.26 9.34 4.89
N GLY A 109 -7.58 9.12 3.62
CA GLY A 109 -6.64 9.22 2.50
C GLY A 109 -7.33 9.66 1.23
N LEU A 110 -6.59 10.38 0.41
CA LEU A 110 -6.96 10.76 -0.95
C LEU A 110 -5.81 10.39 -1.87
N GLU A 111 -6.12 9.82 -3.02
CA GLU A 111 -5.17 9.53 -4.09
C GLU A 111 -5.68 10.15 -5.37
N PHE A 112 -4.74 10.65 -6.18
CA PHE A 112 -5.02 11.17 -7.52
C PHE A 112 -3.92 10.72 -8.48
N LEU A 113 -4.34 10.23 -9.64
CA LEU A 113 -3.49 9.90 -10.77
C LEU A 113 -3.97 10.69 -11.98
N GLY A 114 -3.07 11.43 -12.62
CA GLY A 114 -3.31 12.12 -13.88
C GLY A 114 -2.32 11.63 -14.94
N TYR A 115 -2.80 11.48 -16.16
CA TYR A 115 -1.97 11.11 -17.33
C TYR A 115 -1.67 12.31 -18.24
N GLY A 116 -2.07 13.52 -17.84
CA GLY A 116 -1.99 14.69 -18.69
C GLY A 116 -2.96 14.64 -19.88
N ASP A 117 -2.74 15.50 -20.85
CA ASP A 117 -3.50 15.50 -22.08
C ASP A 117 -2.91 14.45 -23.04
N ILE A 118 -3.76 13.61 -23.59
CA ILE A 118 -3.39 12.50 -24.50
C ILE A 118 -3.85 12.87 -25.90
N GLU A 119 -2.92 12.86 -26.85
CA GLU A 119 -3.27 13.06 -28.26
C GLU A 119 -4.15 11.92 -28.77
N GLY A 120 -5.37 12.25 -29.19
CA GLY A 120 -6.24 11.31 -29.88
C GLY A 120 -5.76 11.02 -31.30
N ARG A 121 -5.97 9.80 -31.79
CA ARG A 121 -5.72 9.42 -33.20
C ARG A 121 -6.87 8.55 -33.70
N ASP A 122 -7.28 8.82 -34.95
CA ASP A 122 -8.26 8.00 -35.64
C ASP A 122 -7.67 6.67 -36.14
N GLU A 123 -8.51 5.83 -36.75
CA GLU A 123 -8.10 4.51 -37.24
C GLU A 123 -7.05 4.61 -38.38
N GLU A 124 -6.99 5.73 -39.08
CA GLU A 124 -6.02 6.02 -40.12
C GLU A 124 -4.72 6.63 -39.56
N GLY A 125 -4.68 6.97 -38.23
CA GLY A 125 -3.53 7.50 -37.52
C GLY A 125 -3.40 9.04 -37.58
N PHE A 126 -4.42 9.75 -38.08
CA PHE A 126 -4.45 11.22 -38.05
C PHE A 126 -4.79 11.70 -36.63
N GLU A 127 -4.20 12.85 -36.27
CA GLU A 127 -4.47 13.48 -34.97
C GLU A 127 -5.93 13.93 -34.89
N THR A 128 -6.57 13.59 -33.77
CA THR A 128 -7.90 14.03 -33.38
C THR A 128 -7.82 14.95 -32.18
N ASP A 129 -8.95 15.28 -31.55
CA ASP A 129 -8.98 16.08 -30.33
C ASP A 129 -8.24 15.39 -29.17
N GLU A 130 -7.57 16.19 -28.34
CA GLU A 130 -6.93 15.72 -27.11
C GLU A 130 -7.99 15.26 -26.11
N TYR A 131 -7.70 14.18 -25.38
CA TYR A 131 -8.54 13.71 -24.28
C TYR A 131 -7.76 13.56 -22.98
N ALA A 132 -8.47 13.67 -21.86
CA ALA A 132 -7.86 13.52 -20.54
C ALA A 132 -8.15 12.13 -19.96
N ALA A 133 -7.14 11.57 -19.27
CA ALA A 133 -7.32 10.39 -18.44
C ALA A 133 -6.88 10.69 -17.00
N TYR A 134 -7.74 10.36 -16.04
CA TYR A 134 -7.44 10.56 -14.62
C TYR A 134 -8.20 9.58 -13.74
N ALA A 135 -7.66 9.39 -12.54
CA ALA A 135 -8.29 8.57 -11.53
C ALA A 135 -8.07 9.16 -10.13
N TRP A 136 -9.03 8.96 -9.25
CA TRP A 136 -8.88 9.33 -7.86
C TRP A 136 -9.61 8.37 -6.92
N ALA A 137 -9.14 8.30 -5.69
CA ALA A 137 -9.80 7.53 -4.64
C ALA A 137 -9.78 8.29 -3.32
N ALA A 138 -10.91 8.23 -2.60
CA ALA A 138 -11.05 8.74 -1.25
C ALA A 138 -11.34 7.58 -0.31
N GLN A 139 -10.66 7.54 0.83
CA GLN A 139 -10.86 6.51 1.83
C GLN A 139 -10.98 7.09 3.23
N ALA A 140 -11.76 6.43 4.07
CA ALA A 140 -11.83 6.72 5.50
C ALA A 140 -12.01 5.43 6.29
N GLY A 141 -11.43 5.38 7.48
CA GLY A 141 -11.48 4.17 8.28
C GLY A 141 -11.16 4.38 9.73
N ILE A 142 -11.32 3.30 10.47
CA ILE A 142 -11.04 3.22 11.89
C ILE A 142 -10.08 2.07 12.17
N GLY A 143 -9.11 2.30 13.04
CA GLY A 143 -8.20 1.30 13.54
C GLY A 143 -8.09 1.35 15.06
N ASN A 144 -7.44 0.36 15.65
CA ASN A 144 -7.18 0.34 17.07
C ASN A 144 -5.69 0.29 17.38
N HIS A 145 -5.29 0.87 18.52
CA HIS A 145 -3.93 0.78 19.08
C HIS A 145 -3.68 -0.53 19.88
N GLY A 146 -4.52 -1.55 19.68
CA GLY A 146 -4.53 -2.74 20.51
C GLY A 146 -3.20 -3.49 20.52
N ARG A 147 -2.78 -3.92 21.71
CA ARG A 147 -1.69 -4.87 21.89
C ARG A 147 -2.18 -6.04 22.73
N PRO A 148 -1.86 -7.26 22.36
CA PRO A 148 -1.00 -7.70 21.25
C PRO A 148 -1.71 -7.72 19.88
N PHE A 149 -3.00 -7.40 19.81
CA PHE A 149 -3.82 -7.47 18.61
C PHE A 149 -4.24 -6.08 18.15
N ALA A 150 -3.91 -5.74 16.91
CA ALA A 150 -4.35 -4.53 16.24
C ALA A 150 -5.15 -4.87 14.98
N TRP A 151 -6.09 -4.02 14.62
CA TRP A 151 -6.91 -4.16 13.42
C TRP A 151 -7.30 -2.79 12.86
N SER A 152 -7.63 -2.77 11.59
CA SER A 152 -8.18 -1.59 10.92
C SER A 152 -9.18 -2.00 9.84
N LEU A 153 -10.21 -1.17 9.67
CA LEU A 153 -11.22 -1.28 8.62
C LEU A 153 -11.35 0.08 7.93
N GLN A 154 -11.45 0.07 6.60
CA GLN A 154 -11.60 1.26 5.79
C GLN A 154 -12.66 1.06 4.73
N ALA A 155 -13.39 2.13 4.40
CA ALA A 155 -14.23 2.23 3.21
C ALA A 155 -13.52 3.14 2.21
N ARG A 156 -13.60 2.77 0.93
CA ARG A 156 -12.96 3.50 -0.17
C ARG A 156 -13.97 3.74 -1.28
N PHE A 157 -14.01 4.95 -1.78
CA PHE A 157 -14.67 5.32 -3.02
C PHE A 157 -13.61 5.63 -4.06
N ALA A 158 -13.75 5.09 -5.27
CA ALA A 158 -12.80 5.28 -6.36
C ALA A 158 -13.54 5.69 -7.64
N TYR A 159 -12.88 6.50 -8.44
CA TYR A 159 -13.36 6.96 -9.74
C TYR A 159 -12.21 6.98 -10.73
N GLN A 160 -12.47 6.50 -11.93
CA GLN A 160 -11.55 6.57 -13.06
C GLN A 160 -12.31 7.06 -14.28
N ALA A 161 -11.75 7.98 -15.03
CA ALA A 161 -12.27 8.43 -16.29
C ALA A 161 -11.17 8.38 -17.36
N ILE A 162 -11.54 7.95 -18.55
CA ILE A 162 -10.70 7.94 -19.76
C ILE A 162 -11.63 8.39 -20.87
N ASP A 163 -11.35 9.56 -21.45
CA ASP A 163 -12.21 10.20 -22.43
C ASP A 163 -13.64 10.35 -21.88
N ASP A 164 -14.64 9.91 -22.61
CA ASP A 164 -16.06 9.99 -22.25
C ASP A 164 -16.52 8.85 -21.31
N GLU A 165 -15.64 7.88 -21.00
CA GLU A 165 -15.97 6.74 -20.16
C GLU A 165 -15.54 6.89 -18.73
N SER A 166 -16.35 6.39 -17.80
CA SER A 166 -16.02 6.42 -16.39
C SER A 166 -16.45 5.16 -15.66
N THR A 167 -15.61 4.78 -14.68
CA THR A 167 -15.83 3.65 -13.78
C THR A 167 -15.87 4.14 -12.34
N LEU A 168 -16.84 3.66 -11.57
CA LEU A 168 -16.99 3.94 -10.14
C LEU A 168 -16.70 2.68 -9.32
N GLY A 169 -16.02 2.85 -8.17
CA GLY A 169 -15.75 1.77 -7.23
C GLY A 169 -16.21 2.11 -5.81
N ILE A 170 -16.87 1.15 -5.16
CA ILE A 170 -17.16 1.17 -3.72
C ILE A 170 -16.49 -0.05 -3.11
N LEU A 171 -15.44 0.21 -2.35
CA LEU A 171 -14.48 -0.80 -1.90
C LEU A 171 -14.30 -0.73 -0.40
N ALA A 172 -13.77 -1.81 0.17
CA ALA A 172 -13.41 -1.90 1.57
C ALA A 172 -12.02 -2.53 1.71
N ASP A 173 -11.28 -2.06 2.71
CA ASP A 173 -9.99 -2.62 3.10
C ASP A 173 -10.05 -3.06 4.56
N ALA A 174 -9.39 -4.14 4.90
CA ALA A 174 -9.29 -4.64 6.26
C ALA A 174 -7.88 -5.16 6.54
N GLY A 175 -7.45 -5.00 7.78
CA GLY A 175 -6.17 -5.53 8.23
C GLY A 175 -6.22 -5.97 9.68
N ALA A 176 -5.41 -6.98 10.00
CA ALA A 176 -5.19 -7.45 11.36
C ALA A 176 -3.73 -7.81 11.57
N SER A 177 -3.19 -7.45 12.74
CA SER A 177 -1.85 -7.85 13.14
C SER A 177 -1.83 -8.37 14.56
N TYR A 178 -0.89 -9.28 14.83
CA TYR A 178 -0.68 -9.87 16.13
C TYR A 178 0.80 -9.83 16.49
N ARG A 179 1.11 -9.12 17.56
CA ARG A 179 2.45 -9.04 18.12
C ARG A 179 2.65 -10.17 19.13
N VAL A 180 3.45 -11.16 18.76
CA VAL A 180 3.75 -12.32 19.61
C VAL A 180 4.56 -11.89 20.83
N ASN A 181 5.56 -11.05 20.60
CA ASN A 181 6.43 -10.47 21.62
C ASN A 181 7.02 -9.16 21.06
N ARG A 182 7.98 -8.56 21.76
CA ARG A 182 8.62 -7.31 21.31
C ARG A 182 9.43 -7.45 20.02
N PHE A 183 9.77 -8.68 19.61
CA PHE A 183 10.63 -8.96 18.46
C PHE A 183 9.87 -9.42 17.22
N VAL A 184 8.69 -10.00 17.37
CA VAL A 184 8.00 -10.68 16.26
C VAL A 184 6.54 -10.26 16.20
N ALA A 185 6.12 -9.87 15.01
CA ALA A 185 4.72 -9.59 14.67
C ALA A 185 4.33 -10.32 13.38
N PHE A 186 3.07 -10.75 13.30
CA PHE A 186 2.41 -11.25 12.11
C PHE A 186 1.33 -10.26 11.67
N GLY A 187 1.08 -10.16 10.38
CA GLY A 187 0.02 -9.31 9.85
C GLY A 187 -0.57 -9.87 8.58
N ALA A 188 -1.82 -9.50 8.34
CA ALA A 188 -2.51 -9.80 7.09
C ALA A 188 -3.47 -8.67 6.75
N THR A 189 -3.63 -8.41 5.44
CA THR A 189 -4.55 -7.41 4.90
C THR A 189 -5.28 -7.95 3.70
N VAL A 190 -6.50 -7.47 3.50
CA VAL A 190 -7.24 -7.51 2.24
C VAL A 190 -7.52 -6.07 1.85
N THR A 191 -7.26 -5.73 0.58
CA THR A 191 -7.49 -4.39 0.05
C THR A 191 -8.32 -4.44 -1.22
N ASN A 192 -9.04 -3.35 -1.50
CA ASN A 192 -9.86 -3.18 -2.69
C ASN A 192 -10.96 -4.26 -2.85
N PHE A 193 -11.49 -4.79 -1.75
CA PHE A 193 -12.61 -5.71 -1.78
C PHE A 193 -13.93 -4.95 -1.99
N GLY A 194 -14.67 -5.20 -3.07
CA GLY A 194 -15.94 -4.55 -3.29
C GLY A 194 -16.42 -4.61 -4.73
N TYR A 195 -17.20 -3.61 -5.11
CA TYR A 195 -17.87 -3.51 -6.39
C TYR A 195 -17.30 -2.35 -7.20
N VAL A 196 -17.16 -2.57 -8.49
CA VAL A 196 -16.90 -1.54 -9.51
C VAL A 196 -18.00 -1.61 -10.56
N THR A 197 -18.37 -0.46 -11.14
CA THR A 197 -19.32 -0.42 -12.25
C THR A 197 -18.65 -0.98 -13.50
N ASP A 198 -19.43 -1.69 -14.31
CA ASP A 198 -18.93 -2.18 -15.59
C ASP A 198 -18.70 -1.00 -16.54
N SER A 199 -17.68 -1.08 -17.38
CA SER A 199 -17.51 -0.19 -18.51
C SER A 199 -18.55 -0.49 -19.58
N GLU A 200 -19.09 0.54 -20.26
CA GLU A 200 -20.06 0.33 -21.34
C GLU A 200 -19.45 -0.38 -22.56
N TYR A 201 -18.10 -0.43 -22.65
CA TYR A 201 -17.41 -0.86 -23.86
C TYR A 201 -17.47 -2.35 -24.16
N ASP A 202 -17.53 -3.24 -23.16
CA ASP A 202 -17.37 -4.68 -23.40
C ASP A 202 -18.50 -5.56 -22.86
N GLY A 203 -19.40 -5.05 -22.03
CA GLY A 203 -20.44 -5.86 -21.39
C GLY A 203 -19.89 -6.97 -20.48
N GLU A 204 -18.59 -7.00 -20.25
CA GLU A 204 -17.91 -7.90 -19.32
C GLU A 204 -17.86 -7.26 -17.92
N HIS A 205 -18.07 -8.09 -16.89
CA HIS A 205 -17.99 -7.63 -15.52
C HIS A 205 -16.53 -7.36 -15.13
N GLU A 206 -16.18 -6.11 -14.97
CA GLU A 206 -14.88 -5.71 -14.45
C GLU A 206 -14.76 -5.98 -12.94
N ALA A 207 -13.57 -6.32 -12.51
CA ALA A 207 -13.27 -6.55 -11.11
C ALA A 207 -12.33 -5.47 -10.56
N ALA A 208 -12.52 -5.11 -9.29
CA ALA A 208 -11.54 -4.29 -8.58
C ALA A 208 -10.21 -5.05 -8.42
N PRO A 209 -9.07 -4.38 -8.33
CA PRO A 209 -7.77 -5.01 -8.12
C PRO A 209 -7.60 -5.45 -6.67
N MET A 210 -8.50 -6.34 -6.21
CA MET A 210 -8.46 -6.90 -4.86
C MET A 210 -7.12 -7.57 -4.61
N ALA A 211 -6.53 -7.32 -3.44
CA ALA A 211 -5.26 -7.92 -3.10
C ALA A 211 -5.25 -8.46 -1.67
N LEU A 212 -4.48 -9.54 -1.49
CA LEU A 212 -4.16 -10.13 -0.20
C LEU A 212 -2.67 -9.99 0.06
N GLN A 213 -2.32 -9.62 1.27
CA GLN A 213 -0.95 -9.66 1.76
C GLN A 213 -0.91 -10.25 3.16
N ALA A 214 0.04 -11.13 3.40
CA ALA A 214 0.30 -11.67 4.73
C ALA A 214 1.81 -11.76 4.96
N GLY A 215 2.25 -11.49 6.18
CA GLY A 215 3.68 -11.46 6.44
C GLY A 215 4.05 -11.49 7.91
N ILE A 216 5.36 -11.53 8.10
CA ILE A 216 6.03 -11.51 9.39
C ILE A 216 7.05 -10.38 9.41
N THR A 217 7.13 -9.68 10.52
CA THR A 217 8.20 -8.71 10.78
C THR A 217 8.95 -9.08 12.05
N GLY A 218 10.28 -9.16 11.94
CA GLY A 218 11.21 -9.27 13.05
C GLY A 218 11.81 -7.92 13.39
N THR A 219 11.84 -7.55 14.68
CA THR A 219 12.51 -6.33 15.19
C THR A 219 13.66 -6.73 16.09
N VAL A 220 14.86 -6.26 15.79
CA VAL A 220 16.06 -6.51 16.59
C VAL A 220 16.56 -5.19 17.14
N PRO A 221 16.38 -4.90 18.46
CA PRO A 221 16.97 -3.75 19.12
C PRO A 221 18.46 -3.99 19.33
N VAL A 222 19.26 -3.61 18.36
CA VAL A 222 20.71 -3.92 18.33
C VAL A 222 21.44 -3.34 19.53
N GLY A 223 21.05 -2.14 19.98
CA GLY A 223 21.63 -1.49 21.14
C GLY A 223 21.44 -2.30 22.41
N GLU A 224 20.24 -2.79 22.66
CA GLU A 224 19.93 -3.61 23.82
C GLU A 224 20.63 -4.97 23.76
N LEU A 225 20.66 -5.60 22.58
CA LEU A 225 21.23 -6.92 22.39
C LEU A 225 22.74 -6.95 22.58
N LEU A 226 23.43 -5.89 22.15
CA LEU A 226 24.89 -5.79 22.23
C LEU A 226 25.37 -5.02 23.47
N HIS A 227 24.47 -4.65 24.39
CA HIS A 227 24.78 -3.81 25.56
C HIS A 227 25.51 -2.52 25.20
N LEU A 228 25.24 -1.98 24.03
CA LEU A 228 25.77 -0.71 23.55
C LEU A 228 24.76 0.39 23.89
N GLU A 229 25.24 1.60 24.17
CA GLU A 229 24.38 2.79 24.25
C GLU A 229 23.79 3.17 22.87
N SER A 230 23.82 2.24 21.93
CA SER A 230 23.34 2.47 20.57
C SER A 230 21.83 2.37 20.51
N MET A 231 21.20 3.34 19.90
CA MET A 231 19.75 3.39 19.67
C MET A 231 19.43 2.97 18.22
N TRP A 232 20.04 1.87 17.79
CA TRP A 232 19.80 1.27 16.48
C TRP A 232 18.78 0.16 16.60
N ASP A 233 17.76 0.20 15.72
CA ASP A 233 16.80 -0.86 15.52
C ASP A 233 16.91 -1.41 14.10
N VAL A 234 16.79 -2.72 13.96
CA VAL A 234 16.74 -3.40 12.66
C VAL A 234 15.40 -4.09 12.53
N HIS A 235 14.67 -3.79 11.47
CA HIS A 235 13.42 -4.44 11.10
C HIS A 235 13.65 -5.28 9.85
N LEU A 236 13.25 -6.54 9.90
CA LEU A 236 13.29 -7.46 8.77
C LEU A 236 11.89 -7.99 8.52
N SER A 237 11.42 -7.90 7.29
CA SER A 237 10.07 -8.31 6.90
C SER A 237 10.12 -9.30 5.76
N ALA A 238 9.22 -10.27 5.80
CA ALA A 238 8.97 -11.21 4.72
C ALA A 238 7.47 -11.39 4.55
N ASP A 239 6.97 -11.10 3.36
CA ASP A 239 5.54 -11.10 3.05
C ASP A 239 5.27 -11.89 1.77
N ILE A 240 4.08 -12.47 1.69
CA ILE A 240 3.47 -12.98 0.47
C ILE A 240 2.35 -12.02 0.05
N TYR A 241 2.26 -11.77 -1.25
CA TYR A 241 1.27 -10.88 -1.82
C TYR A 241 0.66 -11.51 -3.07
N ARG A 242 -0.64 -11.32 -3.26
CA ARG A 242 -1.34 -11.70 -4.49
C ARG A 242 -2.46 -10.71 -4.77
N ARG A 243 -2.58 -10.29 -6.02
CA ARG A 243 -3.70 -9.51 -6.54
C ARG A 243 -4.61 -10.42 -7.37
N ALA A 244 -5.87 -10.05 -7.53
CA ALA A 244 -6.89 -10.87 -8.18
C ALA A 244 -6.56 -11.24 -9.65
N ASP A 245 -5.83 -10.38 -10.36
CA ASP A 245 -5.40 -10.57 -11.73
C ASP A 245 -4.02 -11.25 -11.88
N MET A 246 -3.43 -11.75 -10.79
CA MET A 246 -2.17 -12.47 -10.78
C MET A 246 -2.42 -13.97 -10.63
N GLU A 247 -1.69 -14.79 -11.35
CA GLU A 247 -1.75 -16.25 -11.23
C GLU A 247 -0.94 -16.73 -10.02
N ASP A 248 0.24 -16.13 -9.80
CA ASP A 248 1.19 -16.53 -8.78
C ASP A 248 1.27 -15.54 -7.61
N PHE A 249 1.91 -15.98 -6.53
CA PHE A 249 2.23 -15.13 -5.39
C PHE A 249 3.55 -14.40 -5.62
N GLU A 250 3.58 -13.12 -5.27
CA GLU A 250 4.84 -12.38 -5.09
C GLU A 250 5.38 -12.64 -3.68
N TRP A 251 6.68 -12.80 -3.58
CA TRP A 251 7.41 -12.82 -2.31
C TRP A 251 8.13 -11.50 -2.14
N ARG A 252 7.91 -10.86 -1.01
CA ARG A 252 8.44 -9.53 -0.71
C ARG A 252 9.31 -9.59 0.52
N PHE A 253 10.51 -9.06 0.42
CA PHE A 253 11.48 -9.00 1.52
C PHE A 253 11.90 -7.56 1.72
N GLY A 254 11.93 -7.10 2.98
CA GLY A 254 12.31 -5.74 3.33
C GLY A 254 13.19 -5.69 4.55
N GLY A 255 14.17 -4.80 4.53
CA GLY A 255 15.04 -4.48 5.66
C GLY A 255 15.06 -2.97 5.91
N GLU A 256 14.89 -2.58 7.17
CA GLU A 256 15.02 -1.20 7.62
C GLU A 256 15.97 -1.15 8.81
N VAL A 257 16.95 -0.27 8.74
CA VAL A 257 17.85 0.05 9.86
C VAL A 257 17.59 1.49 10.25
N SER A 258 17.18 1.72 11.49
CA SER A 258 16.89 3.05 12.00
C SER A 258 17.74 3.43 13.20
N TYR A 259 18.09 4.71 13.30
CA TYR A 259 18.81 5.30 14.42
C TYR A 259 17.94 6.36 15.09
N ARG A 260 17.55 6.10 16.35
CA ARG A 260 16.76 7.03 17.20
C ARG A 260 15.49 7.60 16.52
N GLU A 261 14.90 6.88 15.62
CA GLU A 261 13.83 7.37 14.73
C GLU A 261 14.23 8.59 13.86
N PHE A 262 15.45 9.12 14.02
CA PHE A 262 15.94 10.28 13.29
C PHE A 262 16.23 9.96 11.83
N ILE A 263 16.93 8.85 11.57
CA ILE A 263 17.27 8.40 10.22
C ILE A 263 16.93 6.92 10.06
N ALA A 264 16.41 6.54 8.92
CA ALA A 264 16.17 5.16 8.54
C ALA A 264 16.71 4.89 7.14
N LEU A 265 17.46 3.80 6.98
CA LEU A 265 17.90 3.28 5.69
C LEU A 265 17.09 2.02 5.37
N ARG A 266 16.68 1.88 4.12
CA ARG A 266 15.77 0.82 3.68
C ARG A 266 16.27 0.17 2.42
N ALA A 267 16.07 -1.14 2.34
CA ALA A 267 16.25 -1.91 1.13
C ALA A 267 15.17 -2.97 1.03
N GLY A 268 14.72 -3.25 -0.17
CA GLY A 268 13.68 -4.22 -0.45
C GLY A 268 14.00 -5.06 -1.68
N TYR A 269 13.42 -6.26 -1.72
CA TYR A 269 13.44 -7.15 -2.86
C TYR A 269 12.09 -7.83 -3.02
N ALA A 270 11.55 -7.80 -4.22
CA ALA A 270 10.34 -8.53 -4.57
C ALA A 270 10.65 -9.55 -5.67
N LEU A 271 10.39 -10.82 -5.37
CA LEU A 271 10.39 -11.92 -6.33
C LEU A 271 9.01 -11.99 -6.97
N ARG A 272 8.95 -11.73 -8.27
CA ARG A 272 7.71 -11.60 -9.05
C ARG A 272 7.72 -12.59 -10.20
N PRO A 273 7.06 -13.76 -10.07
CA PRO A 273 7.09 -14.79 -11.12
C PRO A 273 6.54 -14.32 -12.47
N GLU A 274 5.59 -13.39 -12.48
CA GLU A 274 4.91 -12.91 -13.69
C GLU A 274 5.56 -11.67 -14.31
N THR A 275 6.48 -11.01 -13.60
CA THR A 275 7.14 -9.80 -14.04
C THR A 275 8.60 -9.81 -13.61
N GLU A 276 9.32 -8.72 -13.88
CA GLU A 276 10.71 -8.60 -13.42
C GLU A 276 10.79 -8.45 -11.90
N ASP A 277 11.77 -9.12 -11.31
CA ASP A 277 12.15 -8.92 -9.92
C ASP A 277 12.53 -7.46 -9.65
N ALA A 278 12.16 -6.95 -8.50
CA ALA A 278 12.43 -5.57 -8.13
C ALA A 278 13.33 -5.49 -6.91
N ILE A 279 14.41 -4.74 -7.04
CA ILE A 279 15.22 -4.25 -5.92
C ILE A 279 14.84 -2.81 -5.68
N SER A 280 14.67 -2.41 -4.46
CA SER A 280 14.36 -1.03 -4.09
C SER A 280 15.21 -0.56 -2.92
N ALA A 281 15.33 0.75 -2.77
CA ALA A 281 16.06 1.35 -1.66
C ALA A 281 15.42 2.68 -1.25
N GLY A 282 15.74 3.16 -0.06
CA GLY A 282 15.22 4.45 0.40
C GLY A 282 15.83 4.92 1.70
N ILE A 283 15.50 6.15 2.03
CA ILE A 283 15.92 6.83 3.24
C ILE A 283 14.74 7.57 3.86
N GLY A 284 14.68 7.59 5.18
CA GLY A 284 13.75 8.40 5.95
C GLY A 284 14.48 9.26 6.95
N ILE A 285 14.00 10.49 7.13
CA ILE A 285 14.52 11.43 8.12
C ILE A 285 13.34 12.00 8.90
N THR A 286 13.44 11.97 10.23
CA THR A 286 12.46 12.60 11.12
C THR A 286 13.15 13.72 11.89
N PHE A 287 12.68 14.93 11.74
CA PHE A 287 13.20 16.10 12.44
C PHE A 287 12.09 16.83 13.17
N GLY A 288 12.07 16.71 14.50
CA GLY A 288 10.96 17.22 15.31
C GLY A 288 9.63 16.56 14.89
N SER A 289 8.67 17.38 14.53
CA SER A 289 7.35 16.94 14.03
C SER A 289 7.34 16.57 12.54
N CYS A 290 8.40 16.90 11.80
CA CYS A 290 8.46 16.67 10.35
C CYS A 290 9.08 15.32 10.03
N VAL A 291 8.48 14.63 9.06
CA VAL A 291 8.95 13.36 8.50
C VAL A 291 9.19 13.55 7.01
N PHE A 292 10.36 13.14 6.53
CA PHE A 292 10.72 13.13 5.12
C PHE A 292 11.14 11.72 4.73
N ASP A 293 10.50 11.19 3.72
CA ASP A 293 10.82 9.87 3.19
C ASP A 293 11.10 9.94 1.68
N TYR A 294 12.12 9.22 1.24
CA TYR A 294 12.43 9.00 -0.15
C TYR A 294 12.58 7.53 -0.43
N GLY A 295 12.05 7.08 -1.56
CA GLY A 295 12.19 5.73 -2.08
C GLY A 295 12.55 5.73 -3.56
N TYR A 296 13.25 4.70 -3.98
CA TYR A 296 13.56 4.44 -5.38
C TYR A 296 13.31 2.98 -5.71
N SER A 297 12.59 2.74 -6.81
CA SER A 297 12.36 1.40 -7.34
C SER A 297 12.69 1.41 -8.84
N PRO A 298 13.77 0.75 -9.25
CA PRO A 298 14.13 0.64 -10.66
C PRO A 298 13.07 -0.13 -11.45
N ARG A 299 12.96 0.19 -12.73
CA ARG A 299 12.19 -0.55 -13.74
C ARG A 299 13.11 -0.90 -14.90
N PRO A 300 13.85 -2.01 -14.82
CA PRO A 300 14.87 -2.37 -15.80
C PRO A 300 14.32 -2.48 -17.22
N ALA A 301 13.14 -3.05 -17.40
CA ALA A 301 12.49 -3.16 -18.71
C ALA A 301 12.23 -1.83 -19.41
N LEU A 302 12.08 -0.74 -18.64
CA LEU A 302 11.84 0.62 -19.19
C LEU A 302 13.10 1.48 -19.20
N GLY A 303 14.24 0.94 -18.73
CA GLY A 303 15.51 1.70 -18.66
C GLY A 303 15.52 2.81 -17.61
N SER A 304 14.51 2.90 -16.75
CA SER A 304 14.30 3.97 -15.78
C SER A 304 13.82 3.43 -14.43
N GLY A 305 13.46 4.29 -13.50
CA GLY A 305 12.88 3.89 -12.21
C GLY A 305 11.95 4.97 -11.67
N ASN A 306 11.11 4.58 -10.72
CA ASN A 306 10.23 5.50 -10.05
C ASN A 306 10.89 6.08 -8.79
N HIS A 307 10.72 7.39 -8.61
CA HIS A 307 11.11 8.10 -7.40
C HIS A 307 9.87 8.37 -6.56
N TYR A 308 9.96 8.11 -5.28
CA TYR A 308 8.89 8.29 -4.32
C TYR A 308 9.30 9.33 -3.30
N LEU A 309 8.51 10.37 -3.15
CA LEU A 309 8.75 11.47 -2.22
C LEU A 309 7.61 11.52 -1.21
N GLY A 310 7.92 11.76 0.04
CA GLY A 310 6.92 11.88 1.10
C GLY A 310 7.31 12.89 2.16
N VAL A 311 6.32 13.64 2.62
CA VAL A 311 6.43 14.59 3.72
C VAL A 311 5.26 14.38 4.67
N GLY A 312 5.54 14.32 5.98
CA GLY A 312 4.53 14.22 7.02
C GLY A 312 4.79 15.23 8.13
N TYR A 313 3.72 15.62 8.81
CA TYR A 313 3.79 16.49 9.99
C TYR A 313 2.92 15.89 11.11
N ARG A 314 3.50 15.78 12.29
CA ARG A 314 2.86 15.32 13.53
C ARG A 314 2.62 16.50 14.45
N PHE A 315 1.37 16.60 14.93
CA PHE A 315 0.94 17.73 15.79
C PHE A 315 1.23 17.48 17.26
#